data_0fc91ae521f19badcc5811e0fef13a87
#
_entry.id   0fc91ae521f19badcc5811e0fef13a87
#
_cell.length_a   1.000
_cell.length_b   1.000
_cell.length_c   1.000
_cell.angle_alpha   90.00
_cell.angle_beta   90.00
_cell.angle_gamma   90.00
#
_symmetry.space_group_name_H-M   'P 1'
#
loop_
_entity.id
_entity.type
_entity.pdbx_description
1 polymer ?
#
loop_
_entity_poly.entity_id
_entity_poly.type
_entity_poly.pdbx_seq_one_letter_code
_entity_poly.pdbx_strand_id
1 'polypeptide(L)'
;MENRDILGPPGRTNTVLLVGGDLCARTAERLDPGHWHCIGLRRRAMNADSRPDSRLRWLRADLADPATLARALASIGPITHLVYAPAPDARTAQAYDRAYPAGLRALLDVLPDPEGLQRCVLVDSTAVWGPDTTASDADAWVDEDTPAVPADFRGAAMLAAEALLHTRLPGRGTALRLSGLYGPGRLKLLDGLRAGRIIAPDGPGHWANRIHIDDAAHACVHLLMQDDPLPCVIGTDDRPLPTGVLYETLARLAGGPAPVHEFRPPDGKRLSNARLRACGWAPAWPDMLEGYAAAITASQSRT
;
A
#
# COMPACT_ATOMS: atom_id res chain seq x y z
N MET A 1 11.67 -20.07 8.78
CA MET A 1 12.08 -19.80 7.37
C MET A 1 13.04 -18.64 7.43
N GLU A 2 14.30 -18.87 7.12
CA GLU A 2 15.38 -17.90 7.22
C GLU A 2 15.10 -16.68 6.33
N ASN A 3 15.19 -15.53 6.97
CA ASN A 3 15.17 -14.23 6.33
C ASN A 3 16.40 -14.17 5.38
N ARG A 4 16.23 -14.51 4.11
CA ARG A 4 17.28 -14.25 3.12
C ARG A 4 17.38 -12.74 3.02
N ASP A 5 18.45 -12.18 3.57
CA ASP A 5 18.84 -10.80 3.35
C ASP A 5 18.83 -10.56 1.84
N ILE A 6 17.93 -9.69 1.41
CA ILE A 6 17.74 -9.37 -0.01
C ILE A 6 18.92 -8.45 -0.37
N LEU A 7 19.99 -9.06 -0.86
CA LEU A 7 21.20 -8.40 -1.30
C LEU A 7 20.94 -7.72 -2.64
N GLY A 8 21.18 -6.43 -2.71
CA GLY A 8 21.27 -5.71 -3.99
C GLY A 8 22.54 -6.13 -4.76
N PRO A 9 22.71 -5.75 -6.04
CA PRO A 9 23.88 -6.11 -6.82
C PRO A 9 25.18 -5.67 -6.12
N PRO A 10 26.23 -6.51 -6.11
CA PRO A 10 27.46 -6.22 -5.38
C PRO A 10 28.17 -4.96 -5.94
N GLY A 11 28.53 -4.03 -5.03
CA GLY A 11 29.40 -2.89 -5.32
C GLY A 11 28.73 -1.54 -5.59
N ARG A 12 27.41 -1.42 -5.60
CA ARG A 12 26.69 -0.13 -5.66
C ARG A 12 25.78 0.06 -4.45
N THR A 13 25.90 1.18 -3.78
CA THR A 13 24.94 1.59 -2.77
C THR A 13 23.74 2.24 -3.47
N ASN A 14 22.56 1.66 -3.34
CA ASN A 14 21.32 2.22 -3.88
C ASN A 14 20.78 3.28 -2.92
N THR A 15 20.23 4.35 -3.44
CA THR A 15 19.49 5.34 -2.65
C THR A 15 18.01 5.22 -2.98
N VAL A 16 17.19 4.90 -1.97
CA VAL A 16 15.74 4.85 -2.12
C VAL A 16 15.08 6.04 -1.42
N LEU A 17 14.26 6.78 -2.18
CA LEU A 17 13.37 7.79 -1.63
C LEU A 17 12.01 7.15 -1.31
N LEU A 18 11.58 7.28 -0.07
CA LEU A 18 10.37 6.70 0.48
C LEU A 18 9.39 7.83 0.85
N VAL A 19 8.42 8.09 -0.03
CA VAL A 19 7.43 9.16 0.13
C VAL A 19 6.18 8.63 0.81
N GLY A 20 6.00 8.95 2.08
CA GLY A 20 4.85 8.46 2.85
C GLY A 20 5.13 8.30 4.33
N GLY A 21 4.37 7.44 4.99
CA GLY A 21 4.43 7.21 6.44
C GLY A 21 4.85 5.80 6.85
N ASP A 22 3.97 5.10 7.58
CA ASP A 22 4.22 3.81 8.22
C ASP A 22 4.66 2.71 7.23
N LEU A 23 4.03 2.62 6.06
CA LEU A 23 4.44 1.65 5.03
C LEU A 23 5.89 1.87 4.60
N CYS A 24 6.28 3.12 4.38
CA CYS A 24 7.65 3.50 3.99
C CYS A 24 8.67 3.16 5.09
N ALA A 25 8.33 3.37 6.37
CA ALA A 25 9.20 2.99 7.47
C ALA A 25 9.43 1.47 7.51
N ARG A 26 8.36 0.68 7.34
CA ARG A 26 8.45 -0.79 7.28
C ARG A 26 9.18 -1.30 6.05
N THR A 27 9.10 -0.60 4.93
CA THR A 27 9.88 -0.89 3.72
C THR A 27 11.37 -0.69 3.99
N ALA A 28 11.74 0.44 4.62
CA ALA A 28 13.13 0.71 4.99
C ALA A 28 13.73 -0.33 5.95
N GLU A 29 12.94 -0.82 6.91
CA GLU A 29 13.37 -1.86 7.87
C GLU A 29 13.73 -3.20 7.20
N ARG A 30 13.24 -3.44 5.97
CA ARG A 30 13.45 -4.68 5.19
C ARG A 30 14.57 -4.58 4.17
N LEU A 31 15.10 -3.38 3.94
CA LEU A 31 16.22 -3.15 3.05
C LEU A 31 17.54 -3.31 3.79
N ASP A 32 18.50 -4.00 3.20
CA ASP A 32 19.82 -4.19 3.80
C ASP A 32 20.60 -2.87 3.86
N PRO A 33 21.01 -2.39 5.04
CA PRO A 33 21.71 -1.12 5.21
C PRO A 33 23.12 -1.12 4.58
N GLY A 34 23.69 -2.26 4.30
CA GLY A 34 24.97 -2.38 3.57
C GLY A 34 24.85 -2.04 2.08
N HIS A 35 23.64 -2.13 1.53
CA HIS A 35 23.37 -1.93 0.10
C HIS A 35 22.37 -0.80 -0.17
N TRP A 36 21.66 -0.31 0.84
CA TRP A 36 20.57 0.65 0.69
C TRP A 36 20.70 1.85 1.63
N HIS A 37 20.71 3.02 1.05
CA HIS A 37 20.53 4.28 1.77
C HIS A 37 19.07 4.71 1.69
N CYS A 38 18.35 4.64 2.83
CA CYS A 38 16.92 4.92 2.90
C CYS A 38 16.66 6.37 3.33
N ILE A 39 15.91 7.11 2.51
CA ILE A 39 15.51 8.50 2.78
C ILE A 39 14.00 8.58 2.75
N GLY A 40 13.40 8.98 3.87
CA GLY A 40 11.97 9.23 3.98
C GLY A 40 11.61 10.68 3.68
N LEU A 41 10.49 10.90 2.98
CA LEU A 41 9.96 12.23 2.72
C LEU A 41 8.53 12.34 3.24
N ARG A 42 8.24 13.38 4.04
CA ARG A 42 6.91 13.65 4.55
C ARG A 42 6.71 15.10 4.98
N ARG A 43 5.46 15.54 5.07
CA ARG A 43 5.10 16.92 5.43
C ARG A 43 5.34 17.27 6.90
N ARG A 44 5.03 16.36 7.80
CA ARG A 44 5.09 16.59 9.24
C ARG A 44 6.38 16.06 9.82
N ALA A 45 6.98 16.79 10.77
CA ALA A 45 8.10 16.27 11.55
C ALA A 45 7.70 14.98 12.29
N MET A 46 8.68 14.11 12.58
CA MET A 46 8.47 13.00 13.52
C MET A 46 8.34 13.58 14.93
N ASN A 47 7.37 13.08 15.70
CA ASN A 47 7.47 13.21 17.14
C ASN A 47 8.68 12.39 17.61
N ALA A 48 9.38 12.86 18.65
CA ALA A 48 10.61 12.24 19.18
C ALA A 48 10.43 10.73 19.56
N ASP A 49 9.17 10.28 19.75
CA ASP A 49 8.81 8.90 20.11
C ASP A 49 8.77 7.92 18.94
N SER A 50 8.98 8.37 17.72
CA SER A 50 8.97 7.47 16.57
C SER A 50 10.35 6.86 16.37
N ARG A 51 10.54 5.69 16.96
CA ARG A 51 11.65 4.73 16.82
C ARG A 51 13.02 5.40 16.62
N PRO A 52 13.82 5.60 17.70
CA PRO A 52 15.15 6.22 17.64
C PRO A 52 16.16 5.45 16.78
N ASP A 53 15.91 4.15 16.48
CA ASP A 53 16.77 3.27 15.68
C ASP A 53 16.37 3.19 14.20
N SER A 54 15.56 4.11 13.66
CA SER A 54 15.18 3.99 12.27
C SER A 54 16.38 4.24 11.34
N ARG A 55 16.74 3.25 10.55
CA ARG A 55 17.69 3.32 9.43
C ARG A 55 17.27 4.32 8.35
N LEU A 56 16.20 5.07 8.59
CA LEU A 56 15.52 5.97 7.68
C LEU A 56 15.75 7.42 8.10
N ARG A 57 16.54 8.15 7.31
CA ARG A 57 16.70 9.59 7.45
C ARG A 57 15.46 10.30 6.91
N TRP A 58 14.71 10.99 7.77
CA TRP A 58 13.55 11.74 7.36
C TRP A 58 13.88 13.15 6.87
N LEU A 59 13.35 13.50 5.70
CA LEU A 59 13.28 14.86 5.17
C LEU A 59 11.86 15.40 5.34
N ARG A 60 11.78 16.70 5.57
CA ARG A 60 10.51 17.43 5.63
C ARG A 60 10.34 18.25 4.36
N ALA A 61 9.32 17.94 3.57
CA ALA A 61 8.86 18.77 2.45
C ALA A 61 7.39 18.49 2.17
N ASP A 62 6.73 19.45 1.53
CA ASP A 62 5.37 19.31 1.03
C ASP A 62 5.42 19.09 -0.49
N LEU A 63 4.74 18.06 -0.98
CA LEU A 63 4.61 17.81 -2.43
C LEU A 63 3.90 18.96 -3.16
N ALA A 64 3.09 19.74 -2.44
CA ALA A 64 2.44 20.93 -2.97
C ALA A 64 3.32 22.19 -2.99
N ASP A 65 4.54 22.12 -2.44
CA ASP A 65 5.52 23.22 -2.44
C ASP A 65 6.81 22.79 -3.16
N PRO A 66 6.92 23.04 -4.46
CA PRO A 66 8.08 22.64 -5.27
C PRO A 66 9.40 23.21 -4.77
N ALA A 67 9.40 24.41 -4.15
CA ALA A 67 10.62 25.03 -3.66
C ALA A 67 11.17 24.33 -2.41
N THR A 68 10.31 23.95 -1.46
CA THR A 68 10.73 23.17 -0.30
C THR A 68 11.12 21.75 -0.70
N LEU A 69 10.42 21.16 -1.66
CA LEU A 69 10.72 19.83 -2.18
C LEU A 69 12.10 19.82 -2.86
N ALA A 70 12.36 20.74 -3.78
CA ALA A 70 13.66 20.84 -4.47
C ALA A 70 14.83 21.03 -3.50
N ARG A 71 14.69 21.93 -2.48
CA ARG A 71 15.71 22.11 -1.45
C ARG A 71 15.96 20.86 -0.62
N ALA A 72 14.90 20.13 -0.25
CA ALA A 72 15.04 18.87 0.49
C ALA A 72 15.81 17.83 -0.32
N LEU A 73 15.49 17.69 -1.61
CA LEU A 73 16.13 16.72 -2.49
C LEU A 73 17.55 17.10 -2.89
N ALA A 74 17.86 18.39 -3.03
CA ALA A 74 19.23 18.86 -3.31
C ALA A 74 20.24 18.51 -2.19
N SER A 75 19.76 18.19 -0.98
CA SER A 75 20.60 17.79 0.16
C SER A 75 20.99 16.32 0.17
N ILE A 76 20.50 15.53 -0.82
CA ILE A 76 20.77 14.11 -0.96
C ILE A 76 21.41 13.82 -2.33
N GLY A 77 22.17 12.75 -2.38
CA GLY A 77 22.79 12.31 -3.63
C GLY A 77 21.77 11.79 -4.65
N PRO A 78 22.25 11.18 -5.75
CA PRO A 78 21.38 10.59 -6.77
C PRO A 78 20.41 9.58 -6.17
N ILE A 79 19.13 9.69 -6.55
CA ILE A 79 18.06 8.78 -6.14
C ILE A 79 17.93 7.71 -7.22
N THR A 80 18.19 6.45 -6.85
CA THR A 80 18.11 5.32 -7.79
C THR A 80 16.75 4.61 -7.75
N HIS A 81 16.04 4.70 -6.61
CA HIS A 81 14.77 4.00 -6.40
C HIS A 81 13.76 4.92 -5.68
N LEU A 82 12.49 4.71 -5.97
CA LEU A 82 11.40 5.48 -5.39
C LEU A 82 10.26 4.56 -4.94
N VAL A 83 9.79 4.70 -3.70
CA VAL A 83 8.46 4.22 -3.28
C VAL A 83 7.59 5.43 -3.02
N TYR A 84 6.56 5.61 -3.83
CA TYR A 84 5.61 6.70 -3.71
C TYR A 84 4.31 6.17 -3.11
N ALA A 85 4.13 6.37 -1.81
CA ALA A 85 3.00 5.87 -1.02
C ALA A 85 2.31 7.03 -0.27
N PRO A 86 1.72 7.99 -0.98
CA PRO A 86 1.13 9.17 -0.37
C PRO A 86 -0.14 8.83 0.41
N ALA A 87 -0.49 9.68 1.38
CA ALA A 87 -1.77 9.63 2.06
C ALA A 87 -2.46 11.00 1.92
N PRO A 88 -3.63 11.06 1.27
CA PRO A 88 -4.45 12.28 1.24
C PRO A 88 -4.82 12.72 2.66
N ASP A 89 -4.83 14.03 2.91
CA ASP A 89 -5.17 14.60 4.22
C ASP A 89 -6.68 14.76 4.44
N ALA A 90 -7.47 14.66 3.37
CA ALA A 90 -8.92 14.71 3.40
C ALA A 90 -9.53 13.78 2.33
N ARG A 91 -10.80 13.41 2.51
CA ARG A 91 -11.55 12.63 1.51
C ARG A 91 -12.25 13.55 0.52
N THR A 92 -11.47 14.36 -0.20
CA THR A 92 -11.95 15.27 -1.25
C THR A 92 -11.16 15.04 -2.53
N ALA A 93 -11.79 15.36 -3.69
CA ALA A 93 -11.14 15.23 -5.00
C ALA A 93 -9.83 16.02 -5.06
N GLN A 94 -9.81 17.23 -4.51
CA GLN A 94 -8.61 18.07 -4.47
C GLN A 94 -7.48 17.46 -3.62
N ALA A 95 -7.80 16.83 -2.48
CA ALA A 95 -6.78 16.19 -1.64
C ALA A 95 -6.18 14.95 -2.32
N TYR A 96 -6.99 14.19 -3.05
CA TYR A 96 -6.53 13.04 -3.83
C TYR A 96 -5.72 13.46 -5.04
N ASP A 97 -6.14 14.50 -5.76
CA ASP A 97 -5.36 15.05 -6.87
C ASP A 97 -3.98 15.51 -6.39
N ARG A 98 -3.92 16.30 -5.30
CA ARG A 98 -2.64 16.74 -4.71
C ARG A 98 -1.75 15.59 -4.25
N ALA A 99 -2.34 14.53 -3.71
CA ALA A 99 -1.56 13.40 -3.20
C ALA A 99 -1.06 12.49 -4.32
N TYR A 100 -1.88 12.20 -5.33
CA TYR A 100 -1.57 11.24 -6.39
C TYR A 100 -0.99 11.90 -7.65
N PRO A 101 -1.75 12.35 -8.66
CA PRO A 101 -1.14 12.79 -9.91
C PRO A 101 -0.32 14.08 -9.77
N ALA A 102 -0.83 15.08 -9.07
CA ALA A 102 -0.13 16.36 -8.93
C ALA A 102 1.12 16.23 -8.06
N GLY A 103 1.04 15.49 -6.96
CA GLY A 103 2.17 15.26 -6.06
C GLY A 103 3.27 14.42 -6.69
N LEU A 104 2.91 13.35 -7.42
CA LEU A 104 3.88 12.54 -8.17
C LEU A 104 4.58 13.38 -9.26
N ARG A 105 3.82 14.19 -10.01
CA ARG A 105 4.37 15.11 -11.00
C ARG A 105 5.37 16.07 -10.38
N ALA A 106 4.97 16.77 -9.32
CA ALA A 106 5.82 17.73 -8.62
C ALA A 106 7.12 17.10 -8.13
N LEU A 107 7.06 15.86 -7.61
CA LEU A 107 8.24 15.13 -7.19
C LEU A 107 9.16 14.81 -8.37
N LEU A 108 8.62 14.23 -9.45
CA LEU A 108 9.41 13.85 -10.63
C LEU A 108 10.03 15.05 -11.35
N ASP A 109 9.36 16.22 -11.31
CA ASP A 109 9.86 17.45 -11.96
C ASP A 109 11.07 18.05 -11.22
N VAL A 110 11.27 17.75 -9.94
CA VAL A 110 12.37 18.30 -9.13
C VAL A 110 13.40 17.25 -8.71
N LEU A 111 13.34 16.03 -9.25
CA LEU A 111 14.37 15.02 -9.01
C LEU A 111 15.71 15.53 -9.57
N PRO A 112 16.81 15.46 -8.80
CA PRO A 112 18.13 15.91 -9.25
C PRO A 112 18.64 15.15 -10.48
N ASP A 113 18.33 13.87 -10.58
CA ASP A 113 18.72 12.98 -11.69
C ASP A 113 17.57 12.04 -12.05
N PRO A 114 16.59 12.49 -12.86
CA PRO A 114 15.46 11.65 -13.28
C PRO A 114 15.86 10.43 -14.11
N GLU A 115 16.96 10.52 -14.87
CA GLU A 115 17.45 9.43 -15.72
C GLU A 115 18.15 8.34 -14.89
N GLY A 116 18.74 8.70 -13.76
CA GLY A 116 19.35 7.77 -12.81
C GLY A 116 18.33 6.96 -12.01
N LEU A 117 17.04 7.34 -12.05
CA LEU A 117 15.99 6.58 -11.36
C LEU A 117 15.72 5.25 -12.08
N GLN A 118 16.08 4.15 -11.44
CA GLN A 118 16.00 2.80 -12.00
C GLN A 118 14.62 2.17 -11.80
N ARG A 119 14.01 2.37 -10.63
CA ARG A 119 12.70 1.78 -10.27
C ARG A 119 11.84 2.76 -9.48
N CYS A 120 10.55 2.75 -9.78
CA CYS A 120 9.54 3.48 -9.03
C CYS A 120 8.34 2.57 -8.72
N VAL A 121 8.00 2.40 -7.46
CA VAL A 121 6.77 1.74 -7.01
C VAL A 121 5.78 2.81 -6.57
N LEU A 122 4.71 2.99 -7.35
CA LEU A 122 3.55 3.80 -6.95
C LEU A 122 2.61 2.90 -6.15
N VAL A 123 2.43 3.22 -4.89
CA VAL A 123 1.46 2.53 -4.03
C VAL A 123 0.13 3.24 -4.11
N ASP A 124 -0.87 2.55 -4.60
CA ASP A 124 -2.25 3.03 -4.67
C ASP A 124 -3.24 1.98 -4.12
N SER A 125 -4.43 1.87 -4.68
CA SER A 125 -5.48 1.04 -4.10
C SER A 125 -6.35 0.38 -5.16
N THR A 126 -6.90 -0.76 -4.81
CA THR A 126 -7.94 -1.45 -5.58
C THR A 126 -9.25 -0.67 -5.74
N ALA A 127 -9.33 0.57 -5.23
CA ALA A 127 -10.41 1.52 -5.50
C ALA A 127 -10.47 1.99 -6.97
N VAL A 128 -9.49 1.66 -7.79
CA VAL A 128 -9.52 1.86 -9.25
C VAL A 128 -10.60 1.03 -9.93
N TRP A 129 -11.07 -0.04 -9.30
CA TRP A 129 -12.22 -0.81 -9.71
C TRP A 129 -13.44 -0.44 -8.87
N GLY A 130 -14.49 0.06 -9.52
CA GLY A 130 -15.78 0.32 -8.91
C GLY A 130 -16.63 -0.95 -8.73
N PRO A 131 -17.84 -0.84 -8.14
CA PRO A 131 -18.75 -1.97 -7.95
C PRO A 131 -19.22 -2.59 -9.28
N ASP A 132 -19.32 -1.80 -10.34
CA ASP A 132 -19.76 -2.26 -11.66
C ASP A 132 -18.75 -3.20 -12.34
N THR A 133 -17.53 -3.29 -11.83
CA THR A 133 -16.50 -4.20 -12.38
C THR A 133 -16.94 -5.67 -12.39
N THR A 134 -17.75 -6.08 -11.41
CA THR A 134 -18.28 -7.43 -11.26
C THR A 134 -19.79 -7.50 -11.35
N ALA A 135 -20.45 -6.50 -11.96
CA ALA A 135 -21.91 -6.40 -12.01
C ALA A 135 -22.58 -7.60 -12.71
N SER A 136 -21.90 -8.26 -13.66
CA SER A 136 -22.40 -9.45 -14.37
C SER A 136 -22.16 -10.75 -13.62
N ASP A 137 -21.18 -10.83 -12.73
CA ASP A 137 -20.84 -11.98 -11.89
C ASP A 137 -20.18 -11.50 -10.60
N ALA A 138 -20.94 -11.50 -9.52
CA ALA A 138 -20.51 -11.04 -8.21
C ALA A 138 -19.37 -11.89 -7.60
N ASP A 139 -19.12 -13.09 -8.09
CA ASP A 139 -18.07 -14.00 -7.65
C ASP A 139 -16.87 -14.05 -8.61
N ALA A 140 -16.89 -13.26 -9.68
CA ALA A 140 -15.78 -13.19 -10.62
C ALA A 140 -14.49 -12.70 -9.95
N TRP A 141 -13.38 -13.29 -10.38
CA TRP A 141 -12.06 -12.81 -10.01
C TRP A 141 -11.72 -11.53 -10.79
N VAL A 142 -11.17 -10.58 -10.09
CA VAL A 142 -10.60 -9.34 -10.63
C VAL A 142 -9.09 -9.42 -10.53
N ASP A 143 -8.43 -9.25 -11.65
CA ASP A 143 -6.99 -9.21 -11.80
C ASP A 143 -6.54 -7.89 -12.48
N GLU A 144 -5.28 -7.79 -12.80
CA GLU A 144 -4.70 -6.59 -13.42
C GLU A 144 -5.13 -6.39 -14.88
N ASP A 145 -5.61 -7.42 -15.56
CA ASP A 145 -6.14 -7.34 -16.94
C ASP A 145 -7.62 -6.93 -16.97
N THR A 146 -8.28 -6.98 -15.82
CA THR A 146 -9.64 -6.49 -15.66
C THR A 146 -9.69 -4.98 -15.85
N PRO A 147 -10.55 -4.45 -16.74
CA PRO A 147 -10.64 -3.01 -16.98
C PRO A 147 -10.93 -2.22 -15.70
N ALA A 148 -10.08 -1.23 -15.41
CA ALA A 148 -10.25 -0.37 -14.24
C ALA A 148 -11.28 0.72 -14.55
N VAL A 149 -12.43 0.66 -13.88
CA VAL A 149 -13.54 1.65 -13.98
C VAL A 149 -13.82 2.16 -12.57
N PRO A 150 -13.24 3.31 -12.16
CA PRO A 150 -13.42 3.83 -10.81
C PRO A 150 -14.83 4.37 -10.58
N ALA A 151 -15.38 4.12 -9.39
CA ALA A 151 -16.70 4.62 -9.01
C ALA A 151 -16.68 6.11 -8.61
N ASP A 152 -15.52 6.65 -8.25
CA ASP A 152 -15.41 8.01 -7.73
C ASP A 152 -14.02 8.63 -7.98
N PHE A 153 -13.85 9.85 -7.49
CA PHE A 153 -12.62 10.65 -7.64
C PHE A 153 -11.38 9.98 -7.05
N ARG A 154 -11.52 9.06 -6.09
CA ARG A 154 -10.39 8.38 -5.43
C ARG A 154 -9.69 7.46 -6.43
N GLY A 155 -10.43 6.53 -7.02
CA GLY A 155 -9.90 5.65 -8.04
C GLY A 155 -9.47 6.40 -9.30
N ALA A 156 -10.21 7.45 -9.70
CA ALA A 156 -9.84 8.29 -10.85
C ALA A 156 -8.49 9.00 -10.65
N ALA A 157 -8.21 9.55 -9.48
CA ALA A 157 -6.93 10.17 -9.16
C ALA A 157 -5.77 9.15 -9.15
N MET A 158 -6.02 7.93 -8.66
CA MET A 158 -5.03 6.85 -8.68
C MET A 158 -4.68 6.43 -10.11
N LEU A 159 -5.68 6.20 -10.98
CA LEU A 159 -5.45 5.89 -12.41
C LEU A 159 -4.71 7.03 -13.13
N ALA A 160 -5.02 8.29 -12.81
CA ALA A 160 -4.29 9.41 -13.37
C ALA A 160 -2.81 9.42 -12.94
N ALA A 161 -2.51 9.01 -11.71
CA ALA A 161 -1.13 8.85 -11.23
C ALA A 161 -0.42 7.66 -11.88
N GLU A 162 -1.11 6.52 -12.10
CA GLU A 162 -0.56 5.39 -12.86
C GLU A 162 -0.21 5.79 -14.30
N ALA A 163 -1.12 6.49 -14.99
CA ALA A 163 -0.87 6.98 -16.34
C ALA A 163 0.33 7.93 -16.41
N LEU A 164 0.45 8.83 -15.42
CA LEU A 164 1.61 9.71 -15.26
C LEU A 164 2.90 8.91 -15.04
N LEU A 165 2.87 7.92 -14.13
CA LEU A 165 3.99 7.04 -13.84
C LEU A 165 4.53 6.39 -15.11
N HIS A 166 3.65 5.74 -15.89
CA HIS A 166 4.05 5.02 -17.10
C HIS A 166 4.51 5.94 -18.21
N THR A 167 3.95 7.15 -18.29
CA THR A 167 4.39 8.18 -19.27
C THR A 167 5.77 8.72 -18.93
N ARG A 168 6.04 8.99 -17.64
CA ARG A 168 7.29 9.63 -17.19
C ARG A 168 8.43 8.62 -16.97
N LEU A 169 8.11 7.37 -16.64
CA LEU A 169 9.06 6.31 -16.28
C LEU A 169 8.74 5.01 -17.05
N PRO A 170 8.76 5.04 -18.40
CA PRO A 170 8.45 3.85 -19.20
C PRO A 170 9.41 2.71 -18.87
N GLY A 171 8.86 1.51 -18.58
CA GLY A 171 9.63 0.32 -18.23
C GLY A 171 10.35 0.39 -16.87
N ARG A 172 10.10 1.45 -16.05
CA ARG A 172 10.74 1.63 -14.73
C ARG A 172 9.72 1.80 -13.59
N GLY A 173 8.45 1.97 -13.91
CA GLY A 173 7.37 2.20 -12.96
C GLY A 173 6.46 1.01 -12.80
N THR A 174 6.12 0.64 -11.56
CA THR A 174 5.09 -0.36 -11.21
C THR A 174 4.03 0.28 -10.33
N ALA A 175 2.76 0.14 -10.70
CA ALA A 175 1.63 0.45 -9.83
C ALA A 175 1.34 -0.76 -8.92
N LEU A 176 1.41 -0.58 -7.61
CA LEU A 176 1.05 -1.57 -6.60
C LEU A 176 -0.33 -1.23 -6.03
N ARG A 177 -1.37 -1.87 -6.55
CA ARG A 177 -2.76 -1.69 -6.12
C ARG A 177 -3.04 -2.51 -4.87
N LEU A 178 -2.95 -1.88 -3.70
CA LEU A 178 -3.16 -2.56 -2.43
C LEU A 178 -4.64 -2.72 -2.09
N SER A 179 -4.99 -3.88 -1.58
CA SER A 179 -6.26 -4.12 -0.89
C SER A 179 -6.27 -3.48 0.50
N GLY A 180 -7.30 -3.75 1.30
CA GLY A 180 -7.45 -3.15 2.62
C GLY A 180 -6.29 -3.49 3.56
N LEU A 181 -5.47 -2.50 3.92
CA LEU A 181 -4.35 -2.67 4.84
C LEU A 181 -4.82 -2.96 6.27
N TYR A 182 -4.23 -3.97 6.91
CA TYR A 182 -4.43 -4.29 8.33
C TYR A 182 -3.10 -4.64 9.01
N GLY A 183 -3.13 -4.85 10.33
CA GLY A 183 -1.97 -5.20 11.13
C GLY A 183 -1.68 -4.17 12.24
N PRO A 184 -0.49 -4.15 12.83
CA PRO A 184 -0.14 -3.26 13.93
C PRO A 184 -0.41 -1.79 13.61
N GLY A 185 -1.15 -1.09 14.50
CA GLY A 185 -1.58 0.30 14.31
C GLY A 185 -2.80 0.49 13.39
N ARG A 186 -3.41 -0.58 12.85
CA ARG A 186 -4.52 -0.55 11.88
C ARG A 186 -5.69 -1.45 12.30
N LEU A 187 -6.09 -1.35 13.57
CA LEU A 187 -7.09 -2.23 14.19
C LEU A 187 -8.49 -1.62 14.31
N LYS A 188 -8.78 -0.50 13.61
CA LYS A 188 -10.08 0.20 13.70
C LYS A 188 -11.29 -0.70 13.44
N LEU A 189 -11.16 -1.70 12.54
CA LEU A 189 -12.22 -2.67 12.30
C LEU A 189 -12.50 -3.49 13.58
N LEU A 190 -11.46 -4.01 14.23
CA LEU A 190 -11.60 -4.76 15.47
C LEU A 190 -12.21 -3.92 16.60
N ASP A 191 -11.80 -2.65 16.73
CA ASP A 191 -12.35 -1.73 17.73
C ASP A 191 -13.84 -1.44 17.45
N GLY A 192 -14.22 -1.35 16.19
CA GLY A 192 -15.61 -1.19 15.77
C GLY A 192 -16.46 -2.43 16.08
N LEU A 193 -15.92 -3.62 15.82
CA LEU A 193 -16.58 -4.91 16.09
C LEU A 193 -16.73 -5.15 17.59
N ARG A 194 -15.69 -4.91 18.40
CA ARG A 194 -15.76 -4.98 19.86
C ARG A 194 -16.85 -4.10 20.44
N ALA A 195 -17.03 -2.93 19.85
CA ALA A 195 -18.03 -1.96 20.31
C ALA A 195 -19.42 -2.17 19.68
N GLY A 196 -19.64 -3.21 18.88
CA GLY A 196 -20.92 -3.49 18.22
C GLY A 196 -21.36 -2.41 17.22
N ARG A 197 -20.44 -1.61 16.67
CA ARG A 197 -20.73 -0.50 15.75
C ARG A 197 -20.67 -0.89 14.27
N ILE A 198 -20.23 -2.10 13.98
CA ILE A 198 -20.08 -2.58 12.60
C ILE A 198 -21.31 -3.34 12.17
N ILE A 199 -21.88 -2.97 11.04
CA ILE A 199 -22.96 -3.68 10.37
C ILE A 199 -22.35 -4.52 9.27
N ALA A 200 -22.67 -5.81 9.22
CA ALA A 200 -22.23 -6.72 8.18
C ALA A 200 -23.17 -6.63 6.97
N PRO A 201 -22.65 -6.60 5.74
CA PRO A 201 -23.49 -6.73 4.57
C PRO A 201 -24.07 -8.14 4.48
N ASP A 202 -25.33 -8.24 4.11
CA ASP A 202 -26.01 -9.49 3.78
C ASP A 202 -26.26 -9.55 2.25
N GLY A 203 -26.22 -10.78 1.71
CA GLY A 203 -26.34 -11.03 0.28
C GLY A 203 -25.01 -11.39 -0.40
N PRO A 204 -25.06 -11.75 -1.70
CA PRO A 204 -23.89 -12.16 -2.48
C PRO A 204 -23.00 -10.97 -2.86
N GLY A 205 -21.76 -11.25 -3.30
CA GLY A 205 -20.89 -10.25 -3.92
C GLY A 205 -20.27 -9.22 -3.00
N HIS A 206 -20.20 -9.48 -1.69
CA HIS A 206 -19.52 -8.65 -0.72
C HIS A 206 -18.20 -9.30 -0.30
N TRP A 207 -17.16 -9.11 -1.11
CA TRP A 207 -15.84 -9.69 -0.83
C TRP A 207 -14.94 -8.73 -0.07
N ALA A 208 -14.37 -9.22 1.01
CA ALA A 208 -13.30 -8.56 1.74
C ALA A 208 -11.95 -9.08 1.25
N ASN A 209 -11.09 -8.16 0.85
CA ASN A 209 -9.70 -8.42 0.49
C ASN A 209 -8.81 -7.63 1.42
N ARG A 210 -7.77 -8.23 1.95
CA ARG A 210 -6.87 -7.62 2.91
C ARG A 210 -5.42 -7.94 2.56
N ILE A 211 -4.53 -7.08 3.01
CA ILE A 211 -3.10 -7.36 3.02
C ILE A 211 -2.51 -6.87 4.34
N HIS A 212 -1.67 -7.69 4.95
CA HIS A 212 -0.95 -7.27 6.15
C HIS A 212 0.04 -6.16 5.78
N ILE A 213 0.18 -5.14 6.65
CA ILE A 213 1.07 -3.99 6.37
C ILE A 213 2.53 -4.42 6.15
N ASP A 214 2.95 -5.51 6.79
CA ASP A 214 4.29 -6.06 6.62
C ASP A 214 4.47 -6.75 5.27
N ASP A 215 3.42 -7.41 4.75
CA ASP A 215 3.43 -8.00 3.41
C ASP A 215 3.37 -6.94 2.32
N ALA A 216 2.64 -5.84 2.56
CA ALA A 216 2.65 -4.69 1.65
C ALA A 216 4.03 -4.04 1.59
N ALA A 217 4.74 -3.92 2.72
CA ALA A 217 6.12 -3.42 2.76
C ALA A 217 7.09 -4.39 2.05
N HIS A 218 6.92 -5.70 2.24
CA HIS A 218 7.68 -6.72 1.53
C HIS A 218 7.43 -6.66 0.01
N ALA A 219 6.18 -6.44 -0.42
CA ALA A 219 5.86 -6.24 -1.84
C ALA A 219 6.58 -5.01 -2.42
N CYS A 220 6.64 -3.89 -1.70
CA CYS A 220 7.40 -2.72 -2.13
C CYS A 220 8.89 -3.06 -2.34
N VAL A 221 9.52 -3.75 -1.38
CA VAL A 221 10.93 -4.17 -1.50
C VAL A 221 11.12 -5.10 -2.68
N HIS A 222 10.25 -6.12 -2.80
CA HIS A 222 10.32 -7.09 -3.88
C HIS A 222 10.26 -6.42 -5.26
N LEU A 223 9.34 -5.47 -5.44
CA LEU A 223 9.16 -4.74 -6.71
C LEU A 223 10.32 -3.78 -7.02
N LEU A 224 10.97 -3.18 -6.01
CA LEU A 224 12.17 -2.38 -6.23
C LEU A 224 13.34 -3.18 -6.81
N MET A 225 13.35 -4.49 -6.62
CA MET A 225 14.44 -5.39 -6.98
C MET A 225 14.18 -6.20 -8.27
N GLN A 226 13.04 -5.99 -8.93
CA GLN A 226 12.74 -6.67 -10.18
C GLN A 226 13.61 -6.13 -11.32
N ASP A 227 14.26 -7.01 -12.07
CA ASP A 227 15.00 -6.62 -13.28
C ASP A 227 14.05 -6.23 -14.41
N ASP A 228 12.91 -6.90 -14.52
CA ASP A 228 11.85 -6.63 -15.48
C ASP A 228 10.55 -6.27 -14.77
N PRO A 229 10.32 -4.97 -14.45
CA PRO A 229 9.19 -4.57 -13.65
C PRO A 229 7.88 -4.65 -14.42
N LEU A 230 6.88 -5.28 -13.81
CA LEU A 230 5.52 -5.30 -14.34
C LEU A 230 4.88 -3.91 -14.21
N PRO A 231 4.04 -3.48 -15.17
CA PRO A 231 3.40 -2.17 -15.12
C PRO A 231 2.44 -2.03 -13.92
N CYS A 232 1.75 -3.11 -13.56
CA CYS A 232 0.78 -3.13 -12.48
C CYS A 232 0.73 -4.50 -11.81
N VAL A 233 0.54 -4.52 -10.48
CA VAL A 233 0.29 -5.72 -9.69
C VAL A 233 -0.70 -5.44 -8.55
N ILE A 234 -1.48 -6.47 -8.17
CA ILE A 234 -2.38 -6.41 -7.03
C ILE A 234 -1.68 -6.98 -5.78
N GLY A 235 -1.63 -6.16 -4.71
CA GLY A 235 -1.18 -6.57 -3.40
C GLY A 235 -2.37 -6.94 -2.51
N THR A 236 -2.60 -8.24 -2.32
CA THR A 236 -3.61 -8.79 -1.41
C THR A 236 -3.13 -10.13 -0.87
N ASP A 237 -3.75 -10.65 0.21
CA ASP A 237 -3.53 -12.01 0.68
C ASP A 237 -4.11 -13.05 -0.29
N ASP A 238 -3.94 -14.35 0.04
CA ASP A 238 -4.37 -15.45 -0.83
C ASP A 238 -5.84 -15.81 -0.66
N ARG A 239 -6.52 -15.27 0.37
CA ARG A 239 -7.84 -15.75 0.79
C ARG A 239 -8.87 -14.61 0.93
N PRO A 240 -9.44 -14.14 -0.18
CA PRO A 240 -10.60 -13.26 -0.07
C PRO A 240 -11.75 -13.97 0.62
N LEU A 241 -12.45 -13.28 1.53
CA LEU A 241 -13.58 -13.82 2.28
C LEU A 241 -14.85 -13.00 2.02
N PRO A 242 -16.03 -13.62 2.09
CA PRO A 242 -17.27 -12.84 2.21
C PRO A 242 -17.18 -11.92 3.42
N THR A 243 -17.54 -10.65 3.26
CA THR A 243 -17.37 -9.62 4.29
C THR A 243 -18.15 -9.94 5.57
N GLY A 244 -19.36 -10.53 5.44
CA GLY A 244 -20.15 -11.00 6.58
C GLY A 244 -19.39 -12.04 7.39
N VAL A 245 -18.82 -13.06 6.73
CA VAL A 245 -18.03 -14.13 7.37
C VAL A 245 -16.80 -13.55 8.08
N LEU A 246 -16.10 -12.60 7.44
CA LEU A 246 -14.98 -11.92 8.07
C LEU A 246 -15.40 -11.19 9.34
N TYR A 247 -16.48 -10.39 9.29
CA TYR A 247 -16.91 -9.58 10.42
C TYR A 247 -17.41 -10.42 11.59
N GLU A 248 -18.19 -11.49 11.35
CA GLU A 248 -18.62 -12.45 12.35
C GLU A 248 -17.42 -13.13 13.05
N THR A 249 -16.46 -13.61 12.23
CA THR A 249 -15.27 -14.29 12.76
C THR A 249 -14.43 -13.35 13.61
N LEU A 250 -14.19 -12.14 13.12
CA LEU A 250 -13.39 -11.14 13.86
C LEU A 250 -14.10 -10.63 15.11
N ALA A 251 -15.43 -10.45 15.09
CA ALA A 251 -16.19 -10.08 16.27
C ALA A 251 -16.03 -11.13 17.37
N ARG A 252 -16.19 -12.41 17.05
CA ARG A 252 -15.98 -13.53 17.97
C ARG A 252 -14.55 -13.58 18.51
N LEU A 253 -13.53 -13.47 17.66
CA LEU A 253 -12.13 -13.49 18.07
C LEU A 253 -11.77 -12.28 18.96
N ALA A 254 -12.40 -11.14 18.71
CA ALA A 254 -12.17 -9.91 19.47
C ALA A 254 -12.98 -9.80 20.77
N GLY A 255 -13.89 -10.77 21.05
CA GLY A 255 -14.77 -10.73 22.20
C GLY A 255 -15.88 -9.69 22.09
N GLY A 256 -16.27 -9.32 20.87
CA GLY A 256 -17.38 -8.42 20.59
C GLY A 256 -18.70 -9.14 20.34
N PRO A 257 -19.84 -8.40 20.29
CA PRO A 257 -21.13 -8.95 19.92
C PRO A 257 -21.14 -9.35 18.45
N ALA A 258 -22.01 -10.29 18.07
CA ALA A 258 -22.26 -10.61 16.67
C ALA A 258 -22.73 -9.34 15.92
N PRO A 259 -22.19 -9.04 14.73
CA PRO A 259 -22.63 -7.89 13.97
C PRO A 259 -24.08 -8.07 13.49
N VAL A 260 -24.81 -6.96 13.42
CA VAL A 260 -26.12 -6.93 12.78
C VAL A 260 -25.92 -7.05 11.27
N HIS A 261 -26.73 -7.86 10.61
CA HIS A 261 -26.74 -8.00 9.16
C HIS A 261 -27.75 -7.08 8.49
N GLU A 262 -27.37 -6.45 7.40
CA GLU A 262 -28.23 -5.58 6.62
C GLU A 262 -28.03 -5.90 5.14
N PHE A 263 -29.14 -6.09 4.42
CA PHE A 263 -29.07 -6.30 2.97
C PHE A 263 -28.49 -5.08 2.27
N ARG A 264 -27.49 -5.31 1.40
CA ARG A 264 -26.87 -4.30 0.55
C ARG A 264 -26.69 -4.83 -0.87
N PRO A 265 -26.74 -3.95 -1.89
CA PRO A 265 -26.31 -4.35 -3.22
C PRO A 265 -24.86 -4.83 -3.24
N PRO A 266 -24.47 -5.78 -4.11
CA PRO A 266 -23.08 -6.19 -4.25
C PRO A 266 -22.16 -5.00 -4.48
N ASP A 267 -21.07 -4.90 -3.72
CA ASP A 267 -20.10 -3.80 -3.82
C ASP A 267 -18.64 -4.26 -3.69
N GLY A 268 -18.43 -5.56 -3.52
CA GLY A 268 -17.13 -6.17 -3.35
C GLY A 268 -16.59 -6.81 -4.63
N LYS A 269 -15.30 -7.08 -4.62
CA LYS A 269 -14.55 -7.75 -5.69
C LYS A 269 -13.76 -8.89 -5.10
N ARG A 270 -13.60 -9.98 -5.84
CA ARG A 270 -12.72 -11.07 -5.46
C ARG A 270 -11.38 -10.87 -6.16
N LEU A 271 -10.37 -10.38 -5.43
CA LEU A 271 -9.09 -9.98 -6.00
C LEU A 271 -8.09 -11.13 -6.10
N SER A 272 -7.34 -11.17 -7.18
CA SER A 272 -6.26 -12.13 -7.42
C SER A 272 -4.89 -11.46 -7.24
N ASN A 273 -3.99 -12.06 -6.46
CA ASN A 273 -2.58 -11.67 -6.36
C ASN A 273 -1.66 -12.53 -7.24
N ALA A 274 -2.22 -13.33 -8.15
CA ALA A 274 -1.48 -14.32 -8.91
C ALA A 274 -0.30 -13.75 -9.69
N ARG A 275 -0.44 -12.53 -10.26
CA ARG A 275 0.62 -11.85 -10.99
C ARG A 275 1.80 -11.48 -10.07
N LEU A 276 1.55 -10.91 -8.91
CA LEU A 276 2.58 -10.58 -7.92
C LEU A 276 3.27 -11.85 -7.40
N ARG A 277 2.51 -12.93 -7.17
CA ARG A 277 3.08 -14.23 -6.79
C ARG A 277 3.95 -14.84 -7.89
N ALA A 278 3.55 -14.71 -9.15
CA ALA A 278 4.33 -15.19 -10.29
C ALA A 278 5.70 -14.50 -10.41
N CYS A 279 5.85 -13.27 -9.88
CA CYS A 279 7.14 -12.59 -9.76
C CYS A 279 8.03 -13.13 -8.63
N GLY A 280 7.56 -14.10 -7.85
CA GLY A 280 8.31 -14.68 -6.71
C GLY A 280 8.00 -14.06 -5.34
N TRP A 281 7.10 -13.09 -5.25
CA TRP A 281 6.61 -12.59 -3.96
C TRP A 281 5.65 -13.60 -3.30
N ALA A 282 5.71 -13.69 -1.98
CA ALA A 282 4.76 -14.47 -1.20
C ALA A 282 4.42 -13.73 0.11
N PRO A 283 3.12 -13.68 0.50
CA PRO A 283 2.75 -13.09 1.77
C PRO A 283 3.20 -13.99 2.94
N ALA A 284 3.66 -13.37 4.02
CA ALA A 284 3.85 -14.05 5.30
C ALA A 284 2.52 -14.33 6.01
N TRP A 285 1.49 -13.54 5.67
CA TRP A 285 0.11 -13.67 6.17
C TRP A 285 -0.83 -13.98 5.01
N PRO A 286 -0.84 -15.24 4.50
CA PRO A 286 -1.67 -15.64 3.36
C PRO A 286 -3.17 -15.68 3.66
N ASP A 287 -3.54 -15.73 4.93
CA ASP A 287 -4.92 -15.69 5.43
C ASP A 287 -5.08 -14.51 6.41
N MET A 288 -5.97 -13.59 6.07
CA MET A 288 -6.26 -12.43 6.92
C MET A 288 -6.73 -12.81 8.33
N LEU A 289 -7.43 -13.94 8.50
CA LEU A 289 -7.91 -14.38 9.82
C LEU A 289 -6.74 -14.72 10.74
N GLU A 290 -5.70 -15.37 10.23
CA GLU A 290 -4.48 -15.66 11.00
C GLU A 290 -3.75 -14.38 11.39
N GLY A 291 -3.61 -13.44 10.45
CA GLY A 291 -2.98 -12.15 10.71
C GLY A 291 -3.74 -11.30 11.73
N TYR A 292 -5.06 -11.26 11.66
CA TYR A 292 -5.89 -10.58 12.67
C TYR A 292 -5.81 -11.27 14.03
N ALA A 293 -5.84 -12.60 14.10
CA ALA A 293 -5.70 -13.35 15.34
C ALA A 293 -4.37 -13.04 16.04
N ALA A 294 -3.26 -13.02 15.31
CA ALA A 294 -1.96 -12.63 15.82
C ALA A 294 -1.95 -11.18 16.34
N ALA A 295 -2.57 -10.23 15.60
CA ALA A 295 -2.67 -8.84 16.01
C ALA A 295 -3.50 -8.66 17.30
N ILE A 296 -4.58 -9.44 17.49
CA ILE A 296 -5.40 -9.46 18.72
C ILE A 296 -4.55 -9.93 19.90
N THR A 297 -3.85 -11.07 19.76
CA THR A 297 -2.98 -11.61 20.80
C THR A 297 -1.88 -10.61 21.20
N ALA A 298 -1.22 -9.99 20.22
CA ALA A 298 -0.19 -8.99 20.49
C ALA A 298 -0.72 -7.72 21.19
N SER A 299 -1.99 -7.37 20.98
CA SER A 299 -2.62 -6.23 21.67
C SER A 299 -2.95 -6.53 23.13
N GLN A 300 -3.32 -7.78 23.44
CA GLN A 300 -3.64 -8.23 24.79
C GLN A 300 -2.40 -8.37 25.68
N SER A 301 -1.24 -8.71 25.09
CA SER A 301 0.02 -8.85 25.84
C SER A 301 0.66 -7.50 26.23
N ARG A 302 0.11 -6.38 25.78
CA ARG A 302 0.61 -5.02 26.08
C ARG A 302 -0.24 -4.29 27.14
N THR A 303 -1.34 -4.88 27.55
CA THR A 303 -2.22 -4.40 28.62
C THR A 303 -1.93 -5.15 29.93
#